data_bec114a1776dc4d9f8a45c31dd51887d
#
_entry.id   bec114a1776dc4d9f8a45c31dd51887d
#
_cell.length_a   1.000
_cell.length_b   1.000
_cell.length_c   1.000
_cell.angle_alpha   90.00
_cell.angle_beta   90.00
_cell.angle_gamma   90.00
#
_symmetry.space_group_name_H-M   'P 1'
#
loop_
_entity.id
_entity.type
_entity.pdbx_description
1 polymer ?
#
loop_
_entity_poly.entity_id
_entity_poly.type
_entity_poly.pdbx_seq_one_letter_code
_entity_poly.pdbx_strand_id
1 'polypeptide(L)'
;MKLYVVTITEVYSDPDMLEITPYVNSKAFKTFEEAKEHMIERYEAAKENVLEYCIDDEGELELDSDGYTEDGYGRAELFDTKAKVSNWDSEGMNNVVEIKIEEVEVAE
;
A
#
# COMPACT_ATOMS: atom_id res chain seq x y z
N MET A 1 -18.55 -17.04 -13.68
CA MET A 1 -17.42 -16.18 -14.10
C MET A 1 -16.68 -15.67 -12.87
N LYS A 2 -15.37 -15.73 -12.90
CA LYS A 2 -14.55 -15.21 -11.82
C LYS A 2 -14.00 -13.83 -12.16
N LEU A 3 -14.02 -12.95 -11.18
CA LEU A 3 -13.36 -11.65 -11.26
C LEU A 3 -12.34 -11.55 -10.14
N TYR A 4 -11.34 -10.73 -10.35
CA TYR A 4 -10.30 -10.47 -9.37
C TYR A 4 -10.39 -8.98 -9.01
N VAL A 5 -10.78 -8.71 -7.77
CA VAL A 5 -11.02 -7.34 -7.31
C VAL A 5 -9.81 -6.87 -6.52
N VAL A 6 -9.22 -5.78 -6.99
CA VAL A 6 -8.13 -5.11 -6.29
C VAL A 6 -8.74 -3.98 -5.46
N THR A 7 -8.61 -4.08 -4.14
CA THR A 7 -9.10 -3.07 -3.21
C THR A 7 -7.92 -2.35 -2.58
N ILE A 8 -7.92 -1.03 -2.68
CA ILE A 8 -6.89 -0.17 -2.10
C ILE A 8 -7.53 0.61 -0.95
N THR A 9 -6.95 0.49 0.23
CA THR A 9 -7.38 1.22 1.41
C THR A 9 -6.25 2.16 1.83
N GLU A 10 -6.53 3.45 1.90
CA GLU A 10 -5.56 4.45 2.30
C GLU A 10 -6.03 5.11 3.60
N VAL A 11 -5.18 5.11 4.60
CA VAL A 11 -5.44 5.75 5.88
C VAL A 11 -4.30 6.72 6.17
N TYR A 12 -4.63 7.99 6.30
CA TYR A 12 -3.67 9.03 6.65
C TYR A 12 -4.10 9.61 7.98
N SER A 13 -3.22 9.55 8.98
CA SER A 13 -3.52 10.08 10.30
C SER A 13 -2.48 11.12 10.73
N ASP A 14 -2.98 12.14 11.39
CA ASP A 14 -2.22 13.26 11.92
C ASP A 14 -2.65 13.43 13.38
N PRO A 15 -1.75 13.68 14.33
CA PRO A 15 -2.12 13.85 15.74
C PRO A 15 -3.13 14.97 16.01
N ASP A 16 -3.24 15.93 15.09
CA ASP A 16 -4.21 17.02 15.18
C ASP A 16 -5.58 16.68 14.59
N MET A 17 -5.72 15.51 13.95
CA MET A 17 -6.99 15.06 13.38
C MET A 17 -7.92 14.51 14.45
N LEU A 18 -9.16 15.00 14.48
CA LEU A 18 -10.21 14.51 15.37
C LEU A 18 -10.93 13.29 14.81
N GLU A 19 -10.91 13.13 13.48
CA GLU A 19 -11.53 11.99 12.79
C GLU A 19 -10.57 11.45 11.73
N ILE A 20 -10.52 10.12 11.61
CA ILE A 20 -9.74 9.43 10.59
C ILE A 20 -10.72 8.72 9.67
N THR A 21 -10.75 9.13 8.40
CA THR A 21 -11.61 8.50 7.39
C THR A 21 -10.75 7.78 6.37
N PRO A 22 -10.85 6.45 6.26
CA PRO A 22 -10.11 5.72 5.24
C PRO A 22 -10.69 5.99 3.86
N TYR A 23 -9.81 6.09 2.87
CA TYR A 23 -10.19 6.16 1.46
C TYR A 23 -10.10 4.75 0.89
N VAL A 24 -11.21 4.26 0.31
CA VAL A 24 -11.28 2.92 -0.26
C VAL A 24 -11.62 3.01 -1.74
N ASN A 25 -10.84 2.33 -2.57
CA ASN A 25 -11.05 2.28 -4.01
C ASN A 25 -10.91 0.82 -4.48
N SER A 26 -11.82 0.38 -5.35
CA SER A 26 -11.80 -0.99 -5.86
C SER A 26 -11.89 -0.99 -7.38
N LYS A 27 -11.20 -1.96 -8.01
CA LYS A 27 -11.27 -2.17 -9.44
C LYS A 27 -11.25 -3.66 -9.73
N ALA A 28 -12.13 -4.12 -10.62
CA ALA A 28 -12.25 -5.53 -10.99
C ALA A 28 -11.53 -5.83 -12.29
N PHE A 29 -10.92 -7.01 -12.35
CA PHE A 29 -10.18 -7.51 -13.51
C PHE A 29 -10.65 -8.90 -13.86
N LYS A 30 -10.56 -9.27 -15.12
CA LYS A 30 -10.98 -10.60 -15.61
C LYS A 30 -9.94 -11.68 -15.34
N THR A 31 -8.65 -11.31 -15.20
CA THR A 31 -7.58 -12.27 -14.94
C THR A 31 -6.80 -11.86 -13.69
N PHE A 32 -6.21 -12.87 -13.05
CA PHE A 32 -5.35 -12.66 -11.90
C PHE A 32 -4.11 -11.85 -12.30
N GLU A 33 -3.54 -12.12 -13.47
CA GLU A 33 -2.35 -11.44 -13.96
C GLU A 33 -2.56 -9.93 -14.09
N GLU A 34 -3.71 -9.51 -14.63
CA GLU A 34 -4.06 -8.09 -14.73
C GLU A 34 -4.24 -7.46 -13.35
N ALA A 35 -4.89 -8.17 -12.44
CA ALA A 35 -5.06 -7.70 -11.06
C ALA A 35 -3.70 -7.56 -10.35
N LYS A 36 -2.83 -8.55 -10.52
CA LYS A 36 -1.50 -8.55 -9.93
C LYS A 36 -0.65 -7.38 -10.45
N GLU A 37 -0.68 -7.15 -11.75
CA GLU A 37 0.01 -6.03 -12.38
C GLU A 37 -0.47 -4.70 -11.81
N HIS A 38 -1.78 -4.54 -11.66
CA HIS A 38 -2.37 -3.33 -11.07
C HIS A 38 -1.94 -3.15 -9.61
N MET A 39 -1.95 -4.24 -8.84
CA MET A 39 -1.49 -4.20 -7.44
C MET A 39 -0.04 -3.76 -7.33
N ILE A 40 0.84 -4.31 -8.16
CA ILE A 40 2.28 -3.97 -8.17
C ILE A 40 2.46 -2.49 -8.54
N GLU A 41 1.75 -2.02 -9.56
CA GLU A 41 1.81 -0.62 -10.00
C GLU A 41 1.41 0.33 -8.87
N ARG A 42 0.31 0.01 -8.16
CA ARG A 42 -0.16 0.80 -7.03
C ARG A 42 0.77 0.71 -5.83
N TYR A 43 1.37 -0.46 -5.62
CA TYR A 43 2.37 -0.66 -4.58
C TYR A 43 3.60 0.23 -4.81
N GLU A 44 4.11 0.27 -6.05
CA GLU A 44 5.25 1.12 -6.39
C GLU A 44 4.92 2.61 -6.20
N ALA A 45 3.72 3.03 -6.62
CA ALA A 45 3.27 4.40 -6.41
C ALA A 45 3.14 4.74 -4.91
N ALA A 46 2.64 3.80 -4.11
CA ALA A 46 2.51 3.99 -2.67
C ALA A 46 3.89 4.11 -1.99
N LYS A 47 4.88 3.33 -2.44
CA LYS A 47 6.24 3.45 -1.91
C LYS A 47 6.79 4.86 -2.14
N GLU A 48 6.61 5.40 -3.34
CA GLU A 48 7.08 6.76 -3.65
C GLU A 48 6.40 7.82 -2.77
N ASN A 49 5.10 7.69 -2.56
CA ASN A 49 4.32 8.68 -1.82
C ASN A 49 4.45 8.55 -0.30
N VAL A 50 4.33 7.33 0.22
CA VAL A 50 4.31 7.09 1.67
C VAL A 50 5.71 7.14 2.27
N LEU A 51 6.70 6.65 1.54
CA LEU A 51 8.08 6.56 2.01
C LEU A 51 8.98 7.69 1.49
N GLU A 52 8.38 8.77 1.00
CA GLU A 52 9.10 9.93 0.47
C GLU A 52 10.15 10.48 1.44
N TYR A 53 9.80 10.57 2.72
CA TYR A 53 10.70 11.10 3.75
C TYR A 53 11.69 10.08 4.31
N CYS A 54 11.61 8.83 3.86
CA CYS A 54 12.50 7.74 4.26
C CYS A 54 13.63 7.48 3.25
N ILE A 55 13.73 8.35 2.24
CA ILE A 55 14.77 8.27 1.21
C ILE A 55 16.10 8.70 1.82
N ASP A 56 17.18 8.00 1.51
CA ASP A 56 18.51 8.28 2.03
C ASP A 56 19.12 9.56 1.40
N ASP A 57 20.32 9.94 1.87
CA ASP A 57 21.02 11.16 1.40
C ASP A 57 21.37 11.08 -0.11
N GLU A 58 21.41 9.89 -0.68
CA GLU A 58 21.68 9.68 -2.10
C GLU A 58 20.43 9.67 -2.96
N GLY A 59 19.26 9.85 -2.34
CA GLY A 59 17.97 9.86 -3.03
C GLY A 59 17.42 8.48 -3.33
N GLU A 60 17.91 7.45 -2.64
CA GLU A 60 17.49 6.07 -2.84
C GLU A 60 16.69 5.56 -1.65
N LEU A 61 15.68 4.74 -1.95
CA LEU A 61 14.90 4.04 -0.94
C LEU A 61 15.48 2.64 -0.77
N GLU A 62 16.04 2.37 0.39
CA GLU A 62 16.58 1.06 0.73
C GLU A 62 15.71 0.37 1.76
N LEU A 63 15.36 -0.89 1.47
CA LEU A 63 14.54 -1.72 2.36
C LEU A 63 15.37 -2.93 2.80
N ASP A 64 15.25 -3.32 4.07
CA ASP A 64 15.88 -4.54 4.56
C ASP A 64 15.07 -5.78 4.16
N SER A 65 15.49 -6.96 4.61
CA SER A 65 14.83 -8.23 4.28
C SER A 65 13.40 -8.33 4.81
N ASP A 66 13.05 -7.55 5.83
CA ASP A 66 11.72 -7.49 6.41
C ASP A 66 10.87 -6.34 5.86
N GLY A 67 11.42 -5.56 4.93
CA GLY A 67 10.72 -4.47 4.29
C GLY A 67 10.82 -3.12 4.99
N TYR A 68 11.62 -3.02 6.05
CA TYR A 68 11.79 -1.76 6.78
C TYR A 68 12.78 -0.82 6.10
N THR A 69 12.52 0.47 6.17
CA THR A 69 13.45 1.49 5.73
C THR A 69 14.63 1.60 6.70
N GLU A 70 15.76 2.15 6.24
CA GLU A 70 16.96 2.30 7.05
C GLU A 70 16.72 3.11 8.33
N ASP A 71 15.91 4.16 8.26
CA ASP A 71 15.59 4.99 9.42
C ASP A 71 14.61 4.34 10.41
N GLY A 72 13.97 3.21 10.02
CA GLY A 72 13.02 2.50 10.85
C GLY A 72 11.62 3.12 10.93
N TYR A 73 11.35 4.17 10.15
CA TYR A 73 10.04 4.86 10.16
C TYR A 73 9.13 4.49 9.00
N GLY A 74 9.54 3.51 8.20
CA GLY A 74 8.71 3.06 7.09
C GLY A 74 8.86 1.57 6.83
N ARG A 75 7.84 0.99 6.21
CA ARG A 75 7.85 -0.42 5.84
C ARG A 75 7.05 -0.63 4.57
N ALA A 76 7.55 -1.49 3.68
CA ALA A 76 6.84 -1.90 2.48
C ALA A 76 6.90 -3.41 2.36
N GLU A 77 5.74 -4.04 2.14
CA GLU A 77 5.61 -5.50 2.00
C GLU A 77 4.80 -5.82 0.76
N LEU A 78 5.26 -6.78 -0.03
CA LEU A 78 4.55 -7.25 -1.22
C LEU A 78 4.44 -8.77 -1.18
N PHE A 79 3.21 -9.27 -1.22
CA PHE A 79 2.88 -10.69 -1.27
C PHE A 79 2.11 -10.99 -2.55
N ASP A 80 1.72 -12.26 -2.76
CA ASP A 80 1.02 -12.66 -3.99
C ASP A 80 -0.34 -11.97 -4.18
N THR A 81 -1.09 -11.78 -3.09
CA THR A 81 -2.45 -11.24 -3.16
C THR A 81 -2.65 -10.01 -2.29
N LYS A 82 -1.61 -9.48 -1.69
CA LYS A 82 -1.71 -8.24 -0.92
C LYS A 82 -0.39 -7.51 -0.85
N ALA A 83 -0.48 -6.21 -0.62
CA ALA A 83 0.67 -5.35 -0.41
C ALA A 83 0.33 -4.32 0.67
N LYS A 84 1.33 -3.86 1.38
CA LYS A 84 1.14 -2.84 2.41
C LYS A 84 2.37 -1.94 2.45
N VAL A 85 2.11 -0.62 2.46
CA VAL A 85 3.15 0.38 2.64
C VAL A 85 2.70 1.30 3.79
N SER A 86 3.58 1.52 4.74
CA SER A 86 3.26 2.34 5.90
C SER A 86 4.45 3.17 6.34
N ASN A 87 4.16 4.31 6.96
CA ASN A 87 5.17 5.10 7.65
C ASN A 87 4.60 5.62 8.97
N TRP A 88 5.49 5.98 9.86
CA TRP A 88 5.12 6.56 11.16
C TRP A 88 6.25 7.47 11.62
N ASP A 89 5.95 8.35 12.58
CA ASP A 89 6.95 9.21 13.18
C ASP A 89 6.75 9.31 14.70
N SER A 90 7.67 9.99 15.36
CA SER A 90 7.63 10.16 16.83
C SER A 90 6.52 11.12 17.29
N GLU A 91 5.89 11.85 16.37
CA GLU A 91 4.82 12.80 16.68
C GLU A 91 3.42 12.22 16.49
N GLY A 92 3.33 10.97 16.06
CA GLY A 92 2.06 10.26 15.90
C GLY A 92 1.46 10.29 14.50
N MET A 93 2.16 10.82 13.51
CA MET A 93 1.73 10.68 12.11
C MET A 93 1.86 9.23 11.70
N ASN A 94 0.84 8.70 11.07
CA ASN A 94 0.83 7.31 10.59
C ASN A 94 0.04 7.24 9.29
N ASN A 95 0.72 6.84 8.22
CA ASN A 95 0.10 6.69 6.91
C ASN A 95 0.22 5.24 6.47
N VAL A 96 -0.89 4.67 6.03
CA VAL A 96 -0.96 3.26 5.63
C VAL A 96 -1.69 3.14 4.31
N VAL A 97 -1.09 2.43 3.35
CA VAL A 97 -1.75 2.04 2.11
C VAL A 97 -1.75 0.51 2.07
N GLU A 98 -2.93 -0.07 2.00
CA GLU A 98 -3.10 -1.53 1.97
C GLU A 98 -3.82 -1.91 0.68
N ILE A 99 -3.29 -2.90 -0.04
CA ILE A 99 -3.83 -3.35 -1.32
C ILE A 99 -4.08 -4.85 -1.22
N LYS A 100 -5.27 -5.29 -1.63
CA LYS A 100 -5.66 -6.69 -1.61
C LYS A 100 -6.29 -7.12 -2.93
N ILE A 101 -6.02 -8.35 -3.33
CA ILE A 101 -6.69 -8.99 -4.47
C ILE A 101 -7.62 -10.06 -3.90
N GLU A 102 -8.89 -9.99 -4.25
CA GLU A 102 -9.88 -11.00 -3.87
C GLU A 102 -10.50 -11.62 -5.10
N GLU A 103 -10.62 -12.95 -5.12
CA GLU A 103 -11.32 -13.67 -6.16
C GLU A 103 -12.81 -13.65 -5.82
N VAL A 104 -13.61 -13.19 -6.78
CA VAL A 104 -15.06 -13.07 -6.60
C VAL A 104 -15.76 -13.85 -7.69
N GLU A 105 -16.68 -14.74 -7.30
CA GLU A 105 -17.52 -15.46 -8.23
C GLU A 105 -18.74 -14.60 -8.58
N VAL A 106 -18.94 -14.39 -9.87
CA VAL A 106 -20.05 -13.56 -10.36
C VAL A 106 -21.07 -14.46 -11.07
N ALA A 107 -22.33 -14.32 -10.68
CA ALA A 107 -23.41 -15.04 -11.33
C ALA A 107 -23.60 -14.52 -12.76
N GLU A 108 -23.77 -15.45 -13.70
CA GLU A 108 -23.99 -15.14 -15.10
C GLU A 108 -25.49 -15.09 -15.43
#